data_704a5148b1e3b46cbf6f49d7e85f17e7
#
_entry.id   704a5148b1e3b46cbf6f49d7e85f17e7
#
_cell.length_a   1.000
_cell.length_b   1.000
_cell.length_c   1.000
_cell.angle_alpha   90.00
_cell.angle_beta   90.00
_cell.angle_gamma   90.00
#
_symmetry.space_group_name_H-M   'P 1'
#
loop_
_entity.id
_entity.type
_entity.pdbx_description
1 polymer ?
#
loop_
_entity_poly.entity_id
_entity_poly.type
_entity_poly.pdbx_seq_one_letter_code
_entity_poly.pdbx_strand_id
1 'polypeptide(L)'
;MQIKTLVCSLTCLAALASATASAATDPQIEKISKAVQAATGKAPDSVMKSPVNGLWEVVIDKRIFYSDADARHLIIGRIFDSATERDLTAERIEELNRIKWAELPLKDAIKVVYGKGERKLIVFTDANCPYCRLLEQNLRKAGNLTVYNFMYPVLRSREEARRIVCASDPVKTFLDSMASGQVPEVGQCSNS
;
A
#
# COMPACT_ATOMS: atom_id res chain seq x y z
N MET A 1 40.55 54.45 -49.46
CA MET A 1 39.90 53.28 -50.08
C MET A 1 39.57 52.30 -49.00
N GLN A 2 38.34 52.37 -48.48
CA GLN A 2 37.90 51.56 -47.29
C GLN A 2 37.00 50.43 -47.78
N ILE A 3 37.40 49.20 -47.51
CA ILE A 3 36.63 48.00 -47.78
C ILE A 3 35.82 47.68 -46.51
N LYS A 4 34.49 47.79 -46.60
CA LYS A 4 33.57 47.41 -45.55
C LYS A 4 33.31 45.90 -45.65
N THR A 5 33.73 45.14 -44.68
CA THR A 5 33.40 43.74 -44.52
C THR A 5 32.04 43.61 -43.83
N LEU A 6 31.09 43.00 -44.53
CA LEU A 6 29.74 42.70 -44.07
C LEU A 6 29.78 41.34 -43.35
N VAL A 7 29.58 41.31 -42.05
CA VAL A 7 29.45 40.06 -41.27
C VAL A 7 27.98 39.69 -41.21
N CYS A 8 27.62 38.62 -41.93
CA CYS A 8 26.29 38.06 -41.93
C CYS A 8 26.17 37.05 -40.73
N SER A 9 25.49 37.48 -39.68
CA SER A 9 25.21 36.62 -38.51
C SER A 9 24.01 35.71 -38.83
N LEU A 10 24.27 34.42 -39.06
CA LEU A 10 23.25 33.40 -39.23
C LEU A 10 22.89 32.85 -37.78
N THR A 11 21.82 33.33 -37.22
CA THR A 11 21.25 32.77 -36.00
C THR A 11 20.42 31.54 -36.35
N CYS A 12 21.02 30.36 -36.09
CA CYS A 12 20.34 29.07 -36.22
C CYS A 12 19.48 28.85 -34.98
N LEU A 13 18.16 29.07 -35.09
CA LEU A 13 17.17 28.75 -34.04
C LEU A 13 16.91 27.25 -34.10
N ALA A 14 17.57 26.48 -33.24
CA ALA A 14 17.31 25.06 -33.04
C ALA A 14 16.02 24.89 -32.22
N ALA A 15 14.91 24.60 -32.87
CA ALA A 15 13.67 24.20 -32.20
C ALA A 15 13.84 22.79 -31.66
N LEU A 16 14.04 22.64 -30.32
CA LEU A 16 13.93 21.36 -29.62
C LEU A 16 12.46 20.94 -29.62
N ALA A 17 12.09 20.09 -30.55
CA ALA A 17 10.84 19.37 -30.50
C ALA A 17 10.95 18.29 -29.41
N SER A 18 10.42 18.57 -28.20
CA SER A 18 10.24 17.57 -27.15
C SER A 18 9.18 16.57 -27.61
N ALA A 19 9.62 15.47 -28.20
CA ALA A 19 8.75 14.34 -28.46
C ALA A 19 8.36 13.70 -27.13
N THR A 20 7.17 14.03 -26.63
CA THR A 20 6.52 13.27 -25.56
C THR A 20 6.21 11.89 -26.13
N ALA A 21 7.06 10.90 -25.79
CA ALA A 21 6.77 9.51 -26.08
C ALA A 21 5.53 9.11 -25.25
N SER A 22 4.36 9.20 -25.86
CA SER A 22 3.15 8.55 -25.37
C SER A 22 3.43 7.06 -25.41
N ALA A 23 3.56 6.42 -24.24
CA ALA A 23 3.65 4.97 -24.16
C ALA A 23 2.38 4.39 -24.80
N ALA A 24 2.50 3.83 -26.00
CA ALA A 24 1.39 3.19 -26.69
C ALA A 24 0.94 2.02 -25.82
N THR A 25 -0.25 2.13 -25.24
CA THR A 25 -0.87 1.03 -24.51
C THR A 25 -1.08 -0.14 -25.48
N ASP A 26 -0.67 -1.34 -25.08
CA ASP A 26 -0.86 -2.55 -25.89
C ASP A 26 -2.36 -2.66 -26.27
N PRO A 27 -2.73 -2.72 -27.56
CA PRO A 27 -4.13 -2.79 -28.00
C PRO A 27 -4.89 -3.97 -27.37
N GLN A 28 -4.15 -5.02 -27.00
CA GLN A 28 -4.70 -6.19 -26.34
C GLN A 28 -5.16 -5.88 -24.91
N ILE A 29 -4.40 -5.06 -24.18
CA ILE A 29 -4.76 -4.60 -22.83
C ILE A 29 -6.07 -3.78 -22.89
N GLU A 30 -6.18 -2.90 -23.87
CA GLU A 30 -7.38 -2.08 -24.04
C GLU A 30 -8.62 -2.92 -24.39
N LYS A 31 -8.46 -3.91 -25.28
CA LYS A 31 -9.52 -4.86 -25.66
C LYS A 31 -10.03 -5.63 -24.43
N ILE A 32 -9.13 -6.21 -23.65
CA ILE A 32 -9.47 -6.99 -22.45
C ILE A 32 -10.12 -6.06 -21.41
N SER A 33 -9.56 -4.87 -21.18
CA SER A 33 -10.12 -3.92 -20.20
C SER A 33 -11.56 -3.53 -20.52
N LYS A 34 -11.86 -3.24 -21.79
CA LYS A 34 -13.22 -2.90 -22.26
C LYS A 34 -14.19 -4.08 -22.07
N ALA A 35 -13.77 -5.28 -22.45
CA ALA A 35 -14.60 -6.48 -22.31
C ALA A 35 -14.89 -6.82 -20.85
N VAL A 36 -13.87 -6.73 -19.99
CA VAL A 36 -14.02 -6.95 -18.55
C VAL A 36 -14.94 -5.91 -17.92
N GLN A 37 -14.76 -4.64 -18.27
CA GLN A 37 -15.65 -3.57 -17.78
C GLN A 37 -17.10 -3.78 -18.21
N ALA A 38 -17.33 -4.19 -19.45
CA ALA A 38 -18.67 -4.51 -19.94
C ALA A 38 -19.31 -5.69 -19.20
N ALA A 39 -18.52 -6.73 -18.87
CA ALA A 39 -19.00 -7.92 -18.21
C ALA A 39 -19.23 -7.75 -16.68
N THR A 40 -18.37 -6.95 -16.02
CA THR A 40 -18.35 -6.84 -14.56
C THR A 40 -18.93 -5.51 -14.03
N GLY A 41 -19.11 -4.51 -14.89
CA GLY A 41 -19.46 -3.15 -14.52
C GLY A 41 -18.30 -2.33 -13.92
N LYS A 42 -17.10 -2.92 -13.79
CA LYS A 42 -15.92 -2.28 -13.19
C LYS A 42 -14.75 -2.30 -14.16
N ALA A 43 -14.03 -1.19 -14.25
CA ALA A 43 -12.75 -1.15 -14.95
C ALA A 43 -11.71 -1.94 -14.15
N PRO A 44 -10.84 -2.73 -14.80
CA PRO A 44 -9.76 -3.41 -14.11
C PRO A 44 -8.70 -2.40 -13.62
N ASP A 45 -8.12 -2.68 -12.45
CA ASP A 45 -6.99 -1.93 -11.89
C ASP A 45 -5.72 -2.12 -12.74
N SER A 46 -5.55 -3.34 -13.27
CA SER A 46 -4.47 -3.66 -14.20
C SER A 46 -4.82 -4.87 -15.08
N VAL A 47 -4.22 -4.90 -16.29
CA VAL A 47 -4.22 -6.04 -17.20
C VAL A 47 -2.80 -6.27 -17.67
N MET A 48 -2.28 -7.49 -17.51
CA MET A 48 -0.93 -7.86 -17.91
C MET A 48 -0.86 -9.31 -18.39
N LYS A 49 0.23 -9.69 -19.04
CA LYS A 49 0.47 -11.09 -19.42
C LYS A 49 0.62 -11.94 -18.16
N SER A 50 -0.05 -13.09 -18.12
CA SER A 50 0.14 -14.06 -17.05
C SER A 50 1.39 -14.92 -17.28
N PRO A 51 1.88 -15.64 -16.27
CA PRO A 51 2.95 -16.63 -16.45
C PRO A 51 2.60 -17.79 -17.41
N VAL A 52 1.30 -18.00 -17.64
CA VAL A 52 0.82 -19.03 -18.57
C VAL A 52 0.58 -18.42 -19.95
N ASN A 53 1.23 -18.99 -20.97
CA ASN A 53 1.08 -18.51 -22.34
C ASN A 53 -0.39 -18.52 -22.79
N GLY A 54 -0.80 -17.43 -23.42
CA GLY A 54 -2.18 -17.26 -23.93
C GLY A 54 -3.16 -16.74 -22.90
N LEU A 55 -2.77 -16.64 -21.62
CA LEU A 55 -3.59 -16.03 -20.57
C LEU A 55 -3.10 -14.63 -20.21
N TRP A 56 -4.04 -13.82 -19.79
CA TRP A 56 -3.83 -12.47 -19.25
C TRP A 56 -4.30 -12.43 -17.82
N GLU A 57 -3.51 -11.81 -16.95
CA GLU A 57 -3.90 -11.47 -15.59
C GLU A 57 -4.72 -10.20 -15.61
N VAL A 58 -5.86 -10.22 -14.94
CA VAL A 58 -6.77 -9.09 -14.78
C VAL A 58 -6.99 -8.87 -13.30
N VAL A 59 -6.66 -7.68 -12.80
CA VAL A 59 -6.87 -7.32 -11.39
C VAL A 59 -8.06 -6.39 -11.28
N ILE A 60 -9.00 -6.72 -10.38
CA ILE A 60 -10.15 -5.88 -10.03
C ILE A 60 -10.31 -5.88 -8.52
N ASP A 61 -10.25 -4.73 -7.88
CA ASP A 61 -10.36 -4.60 -6.41
C ASP A 61 -9.39 -5.54 -5.68
N LYS A 62 -8.12 -5.61 -6.15
CA LYS A 62 -7.07 -6.52 -5.65
C LYS A 62 -7.38 -8.03 -5.76
N ARG A 63 -8.38 -8.39 -6.53
CA ARG A 63 -8.68 -9.79 -6.88
C ARG A 63 -8.13 -10.09 -8.25
N ILE A 64 -7.57 -11.28 -8.40
CA ILE A 64 -6.99 -11.74 -9.66
C ILE A 64 -8.00 -12.64 -10.39
N PHE A 65 -8.15 -12.34 -11.66
CA PHE A 65 -8.84 -13.14 -12.64
C PHE A 65 -7.88 -13.39 -13.80
N TYR A 66 -8.18 -14.39 -14.61
CA TYR A 66 -7.45 -14.61 -15.85
C TYR A 66 -8.39 -14.52 -17.04
N SER A 67 -7.87 -14.08 -18.19
CA SER A 67 -8.64 -13.96 -19.42
C SER A 67 -7.85 -14.54 -20.58
N ASP A 68 -8.56 -15.10 -21.56
CA ASP A 68 -7.95 -15.38 -22.85
C ASP A 68 -7.66 -14.08 -23.64
N ALA A 69 -6.86 -14.18 -24.68
CA ALA A 69 -6.50 -13.05 -25.53
C ALA A 69 -7.72 -12.42 -26.23
N ASP A 70 -8.78 -13.17 -26.44
CA ASP A 70 -10.00 -12.66 -27.06
C ASP A 70 -10.97 -11.99 -26.08
N ALA A 71 -10.64 -12.01 -24.79
CA ALA A 71 -11.47 -11.50 -23.70
C ALA A 71 -12.90 -12.08 -23.68
N ARG A 72 -13.03 -13.33 -24.14
CA ARG A 72 -14.31 -14.06 -24.18
C ARG A 72 -14.56 -14.83 -22.90
N HIS A 73 -13.50 -15.28 -22.23
CA HIS A 73 -13.58 -16.10 -21.04
C HIS A 73 -12.87 -15.44 -19.88
N LEU A 74 -13.56 -15.34 -18.75
CA LEU A 74 -12.96 -14.99 -17.46
C LEU A 74 -12.81 -16.26 -16.64
N ILE A 75 -11.58 -16.56 -16.22
CA ILE A 75 -11.23 -17.73 -15.42
C ILE A 75 -11.04 -17.25 -13.98
N ILE A 76 -11.79 -17.84 -13.06
CA ILE A 76 -11.67 -17.62 -11.62
C ILE A 76 -10.95 -18.82 -11.04
N GLY A 77 -9.74 -18.63 -10.56
CA GLY A 77 -8.94 -19.73 -10.07
C GLY A 77 -7.52 -19.33 -9.70
N ARG A 78 -6.67 -20.33 -9.51
CA ARG A 78 -5.26 -20.16 -9.16
C ARG A 78 -4.37 -20.85 -10.18
N ILE A 79 -3.23 -20.24 -10.47
CA ILE A 79 -2.16 -20.84 -11.26
C ILE A 79 -1.17 -21.44 -10.28
N PHE A 80 -1.00 -22.74 -10.36
CA PHE A 80 -0.03 -23.49 -9.60
C PHE A 80 1.06 -24.04 -10.55
N ASP A 81 2.29 -23.71 -10.27
CA ASP A 81 3.43 -24.24 -10.99
C ASP A 81 3.84 -25.58 -10.35
N SER A 82 3.52 -26.66 -11.02
CA SER A 82 3.79 -28.03 -10.54
C SER A 82 5.28 -28.39 -10.51
N ALA A 83 6.12 -27.70 -11.28
CA ALA A 83 7.55 -27.97 -11.32
C ALA A 83 8.27 -27.34 -10.11
N THR A 84 7.81 -26.20 -9.66
CA THR A 84 8.39 -25.45 -8.52
C THR A 84 7.55 -25.54 -7.25
N GLU A 85 6.39 -26.22 -7.33
CA GLU A 85 5.39 -26.35 -6.24
C GLU A 85 4.91 -24.99 -5.70
N ARG A 86 4.90 -23.96 -6.55
CA ARG A 86 4.54 -22.59 -6.16
C ARG A 86 3.13 -22.24 -6.62
N ASP A 87 2.38 -21.56 -5.78
CA ASP A 87 1.13 -20.91 -6.12
C ASP A 87 1.38 -19.47 -6.58
N LEU A 88 1.52 -19.30 -7.90
CA LEU A 88 1.85 -18.01 -8.51
C LEU A 88 0.76 -16.96 -8.27
N THR A 89 -0.51 -17.38 -8.18
CA THR A 89 -1.61 -16.48 -7.85
C THR A 89 -1.55 -15.98 -6.41
N ALA A 90 -1.20 -16.87 -5.46
CA ALA A 90 -1.04 -16.44 -4.06
C ALA A 90 0.10 -15.44 -3.90
N GLU A 91 1.25 -15.72 -4.51
CA GLU A 91 2.40 -14.80 -4.49
C GLU A 91 2.04 -13.42 -5.07
N ARG A 92 1.28 -13.43 -6.16
CA ARG A 92 0.83 -12.18 -6.78
C ARG A 92 -0.17 -11.43 -5.91
N ILE A 93 -1.09 -12.12 -5.24
CA ILE A 93 -2.01 -11.53 -4.26
C ILE A 93 -1.23 -10.90 -3.10
N GLU A 94 -0.20 -11.57 -2.60
CA GLU A 94 0.67 -11.02 -1.56
C GLU A 94 1.38 -9.74 -2.04
N GLU A 95 1.88 -9.73 -3.28
CA GLU A 95 2.50 -8.55 -3.87
C GLU A 95 1.50 -7.38 -3.99
N LEU A 96 0.29 -7.62 -4.51
CA LEU A 96 -0.77 -6.63 -4.64
C LEU A 96 -1.23 -6.07 -3.28
N ASN A 97 -1.16 -6.88 -2.23
CA ASN A 97 -1.52 -6.49 -0.88
C ASN A 97 -0.34 -5.93 -0.07
N ARG A 98 0.87 -5.91 -0.65
CA ARG A 98 2.04 -5.38 0.04
C ARG A 98 1.87 -3.90 0.34
N ILE A 99 1.89 -3.58 1.61
CA ILE A 99 1.81 -2.21 2.08
C ILE A 99 3.18 -1.56 1.89
N LYS A 100 3.22 -0.43 1.20
CA LYS A 100 4.45 0.35 1.06
C LYS A 100 4.66 1.18 2.33
N TRP A 101 5.78 0.94 2.99
CA TRP A 101 6.11 1.62 4.25
C TRP A 101 6.07 3.14 4.14
N ALA A 102 6.51 3.71 3.00
CA ALA A 102 6.55 5.14 2.76
C ALA A 102 5.16 5.79 2.63
N GLU A 103 4.12 5.01 2.34
CA GLU A 103 2.74 5.49 2.17
C GLU A 103 1.95 5.47 3.49
N LEU A 104 2.55 4.94 4.57
CA LEU A 104 1.88 4.81 5.84
C LEU A 104 1.89 6.11 6.63
N PRO A 105 0.78 6.51 7.24
CA PRO A 105 0.70 7.73 8.05
C PRO A 105 1.32 7.52 9.44
N LEU A 106 2.62 7.21 9.48
CA LEU A 106 3.33 6.84 10.72
C LEU A 106 3.28 7.93 11.81
N LYS A 107 3.02 9.18 11.42
CA LYS A 107 2.81 10.30 12.36
C LYS A 107 1.56 10.13 13.24
N ASP A 108 0.57 9.36 12.75
CA ASP A 108 -0.70 9.13 13.43
C ASP A 108 -0.65 7.90 14.35
N ALA A 109 0.48 7.18 14.37
CA ALA A 109 0.69 6.01 15.21
C ALA A 109 1.33 6.38 16.55
N ILE A 110 0.99 5.62 17.58
CA ILE A 110 1.69 5.66 18.87
C ILE A 110 3.00 4.87 18.71
N LYS A 111 4.11 5.60 18.63
CA LYS A 111 5.44 5.01 18.41
C LYS A 111 6.05 4.58 19.73
N VAL A 112 6.29 3.28 19.90
CA VAL A 112 6.98 2.69 21.06
C VAL A 112 8.33 2.13 20.60
N VAL A 113 9.39 2.37 21.36
CA VAL A 113 10.73 1.85 21.07
C VAL A 113 11.21 0.95 22.20
N TYR A 114 11.57 -0.28 21.85
CA TYR A 114 12.14 -1.27 22.75
C TYR A 114 13.62 -1.50 22.39
N GLY A 115 14.51 -1.31 23.36
CA GLY A 115 15.95 -1.42 23.14
C GLY A 115 16.48 -0.44 22.09
N LYS A 116 17.25 -0.93 21.12
CA LYS A 116 17.81 -0.09 20.05
C LYS A 116 16.81 0.27 18.94
N GLY A 117 15.66 -0.41 18.88
CA GLY A 117 14.60 -0.10 17.92
C GLY A 117 14.93 -0.39 16.46
N GLU A 118 15.88 -1.29 16.16
CA GLU A 118 16.39 -1.52 14.81
C GLU A 118 15.36 -2.14 13.87
N ARG A 119 14.54 -3.07 14.39
CA ARG A 119 13.45 -3.70 13.62
C ARG A 119 12.19 -2.89 13.75
N LYS A 120 11.50 -2.66 12.64
CA LYS A 120 10.28 -1.87 12.61
C LYS A 120 9.06 -2.77 12.43
N LEU A 121 8.01 -2.48 13.16
CA LEU A 121 6.74 -3.20 13.10
C LEU A 121 5.58 -2.23 13.14
N ILE A 122 4.49 -2.57 12.43
CA ILE A 122 3.21 -1.88 12.50
C ILE A 122 2.22 -2.83 13.13
N VAL A 123 1.46 -2.32 14.09
CA VAL A 123 0.42 -3.07 14.78
C VAL A 123 -0.88 -2.27 14.75
N PHE A 124 -1.94 -2.91 14.29
CA PHE A 124 -3.30 -2.41 14.52
C PHE A 124 -3.80 -3.04 15.80
N THR A 125 -4.15 -2.23 16.79
CA THR A 125 -4.39 -2.65 18.16
C THR A 125 -5.66 -2.05 18.75
N ASP A 126 -6.27 -2.77 19.68
CA ASP A 126 -7.45 -2.35 20.43
C ASP A 126 -7.18 -2.46 21.93
N ALA A 127 -7.46 -1.40 22.67
CA ALA A 127 -7.21 -1.34 24.11
C ALA A 127 -8.00 -2.39 24.91
N ASN A 128 -9.20 -2.76 24.43
CA ASN A 128 -10.07 -3.75 25.08
C ASN A 128 -9.75 -5.19 24.65
N CYS A 129 -8.80 -5.39 23.70
CA CYS A 129 -8.47 -6.72 23.22
C CYS A 129 -7.43 -7.43 24.12
N PRO A 130 -7.77 -8.54 24.79
CA PRO A 130 -6.81 -9.28 25.63
C PRO A 130 -5.60 -9.78 24.85
N TYR A 131 -5.79 -10.21 23.59
CA TYR A 131 -4.72 -10.70 22.74
C TYR A 131 -3.79 -9.56 22.28
N CYS A 132 -4.30 -8.35 22.08
CA CYS A 132 -3.48 -7.18 21.81
C CYS A 132 -2.58 -6.85 23.02
N ARG A 133 -3.11 -6.94 24.24
CA ARG A 133 -2.32 -6.77 25.46
C ARG A 133 -1.23 -7.84 25.61
N LEU A 134 -1.56 -9.09 25.31
CA LEU A 134 -0.58 -10.19 25.32
C LEU A 134 0.50 -9.97 24.24
N LEU A 135 0.11 -9.53 23.05
CA LEU A 135 1.05 -9.18 21.98
C LEU A 135 2.01 -8.09 22.44
N GLU A 136 1.50 -7.01 23.05
CA GLU A 136 2.32 -5.90 23.56
C GLU A 136 3.37 -6.39 24.58
N GLN A 137 2.97 -7.26 25.52
CA GLN A 137 3.90 -7.86 26.47
C GLN A 137 4.99 -8.69 25.79
N ASN A 138 4.65 -9.43 24.74
CA ASN A 138 5.59 -10.25 23.99
C ASN A 138 6.55 -9.37 23.16
N LEU A 139 6.06 -8.29 22.55
CA LEU A 139 6.90 -7.33 21.83
C LEU A 139 7.92 -6.66 22.75
N ARG A 140 7.50 -6.30 23.97
CA ARG A 140 8.40 -5.78 25.00
C ARG A 140 9.52 -6.77 25.37
N LYS A 141 9.19 -8.06 25.51
CA LYS A 141 10.17 -9.13 25.80
C LYS A 141 11.10 -9.39 24.62
N ALA A 142 10.56 -9.35 23.39
CA ALA A 142 11.34 -9.55 22.17
C ALA A 142 12.42 -8.48 21.98
N GLY A 143 12.18 -7.27 22.45
CA GLY A 143 13.13 -6.15 22.42
C GLY A 143 13.64 -5.77 21.03
N ASN A 144 14.46 -4.73 20.95
CA ASN A 144 15.08 -4.25 19.71
C ASN A 144 14.05 -3.98 18.57
N LEU A 145 12.93 -3.35 18.93
CA LEU A 145 11.79 -3.07 18.06
C LEU A 145 11.40 -1.59 18.14
N THR A 146 11.10 -0.98 17.00
CA THR A 146 10.27 0.23 16.90
C THR A 146 8.89 -0.21 16.44
N VAL A 147 7.89 -0.07 17.29
CA VAL A 147 6.50 -0.47 17.04
C VAL A 147 5.66 0.77 16.81
N TYR A 148 4.98 0.82 15.67
CA TYR A 148 4.00 1.86 15.33
C TYR A 148 2.61 1.28 15.56
N ASN A 149 1.97 1.67 16.66
CA ASN A 149 0.68 1.17 17.07
C ASN A 149 -0.43 2.09 16.55
N PHE A 150 -1.27 1.59 15.66
CA PHE A 150 -2.47 2.27 15.21
C PHE A 150 -3.66 1.78 16.03
N MET A 151 -4.34 2.70 16.70
CA MET A 151 -5.55 2.35 17.44
C MET A 151 -6.66 1.98 16.46
N TYR A 152 -7.14 0.74 16.54
CA TYR A 152 -8.19 0.18 15.68
C TYR A 152 -9.34 -0.39 16.53
N PRO A 153 -10.29 0.46 16.96
CA PRO A 153 -11.29 0.14 17.98
C PRO A 153 -12.42 -0.73 17.43
N VAL A 154 -12.20 -2.03 17.26
CA VAL A 154 -13.20 -3.01 16.78
C VAL A 154 -14.07 -3.60 17.88
N LEU A 155 -13.62 -3.54 19.15
CA LEU A 155 -14.33 -4.09 20.32
C LEU A 155 -15.11 -3.01 21.08
N ARG A 156 -15.76 -2.09 20.36
CA ARG A 156 -16.51 -0.94 20.92
C ARG A 156 -15.65 -0.03 21.82
N SER A 157 -14.37 0.04 21.56
CA SER A 157 -13.34 0.75 22.33
C SER A 157 -12.96 2.11 21.72
N ARG A 158 -13.88 2.73 20.95
CA ARG A 158 -13.60 4.00 20.27
C ARG A 158 -13.25 5.11 21.26
N GLU A 159 -13.96 5.19 22.35
CA GLU A 159 -13.74 6.23 23.37
C GLU A 159 -12.40 6.01 24.09
N GLU A 160 -12.08 4.77 24.44
CA GLU A 160 -10.82 4.38 25.02
C GLU A 160 -9.64 4.70 24.08
N ALA A 161 -9.78 4.35 22.80
CA ALA A 161 -8.79 4.67 21.78
C ALA A 161 -8.57 6.19 21.68
N ARG A 162 -9.66 6.97 21.68
CA ARG A 162 -9.61 8.43 21.65
C ARG A 162 -8.87 8.97 22.88
N ARG A 163 -9.19 8.50 24.08
CA ARG A 163 -8.53 8.92 25.33
C ARG A 163 -7.03 8.64 25.32
N ILE A 164 -6.62 7.49 24.78
CA ILE A 164 -5.20 7.14 24.66
C ILE A 164 -4.49 8.10 23.69
N VAL A 165 -5.04 8.27 22.48
CA VAL A 165 -4.41 9.11 21.44
C VAL A 165 -4.35 10.58 21.85
N CYS A 166 -5.35 11.06 22.60
CA CYS A 166 -5.48 12.45 23.00
C CYS A 166 -4.87 12.75 24.38
N ALA A 167 -4.25 11.76 25.03
CA ALA A 167 -3.54 12.00 26.29
C ALA A 167 -2.36 12.95 26.11
N SER A 168 -1.97 13.65 27.17
CA SER A 168 -0.77 14.50 27.17
C SER A 168 0.51 13.72 26.87
N ASP A 169 0.55 12.44 27.24
CA ASP A 169 1.57 11.46 26.87
C ASP A 169 0.89 10.20 26.33
N PRO A 170 0.61 10.14 25.02
CA PRO A 170 -0.05 8.99 24.40
C PRO A 170 0.73 7.68 24.53
N VAL A 171 2.07 7.74 24.54
CA VAL A 171 2.93 6.56 24.64
C VAL A 171 2.80 5.95 26.02
N LYS A 172 2.95 6.74 27.08
CA LYS A 172 2.79 6.27 28.45
C LYS A 172 1.38 5.74 28.70
N THR A 173 0.36 6.49 28.29
CA THR A 173 -1.04 6.10 28.46
C THR A 173 -1.37 4.79 27.75
N PHE A 174 -0.86 4.61 26.52
CA PHE A 174 -0.99 3.35 25.80
C PHE A 174 -0.36 2.18 26.56
N LEU A 175 0.91 2.33 26.94
CA LEU A 175 1.65 1.26 27.63
C LEU A 175 1.01 0.88 28.97
N ASP A 176 0.56 1.85 29.74
CA ASP A 176 -0.13 1.62 31.02
C ASP A 176 -1.49 0.92 30.80
N SER A 177 -2.24 1.35 29.78
CA SER A 177 -3.51 0.72 29.41
C SER A 177 -3.34 -0.72 28.93
N MET A 178 -2.32 -0.99 28.13
CA MET A 178 -2.03 -2.34 27.66
C MET A 178 -1.52 -3.26 28.78
N ALA A 179 -0.87 -2.71 29.79
CA ALA A 179 -0.39 -3.46 30.95
C ALA A 179 -1.52 -3.78 31.96
N SER A 180 -2.36 -2.79 32.26
CA SER A 180 -3.39 -2.90 33.30
C SER A 180 -4.75 -3.39 32.76
N GLY A 181 -5.03 -3.16 31.48
CA GLY A 181 -6.36 -3.33 30.88
C GLY A 181 -7.33 -2.21 31.22
N GLN A 182 -6.86 -1.13 31.85
CA GLN A 182 -7.67 0.02 32.22
C GLN A 182 -7.19 1.26 31.44
N VAL A 183 -8.13 1.96 30.84
CA VAL A 183 -7.85 3.21 30.13
C VAL A 183 -8.25 4.38 31.01
N PRO A 184 -7.36 5.37 31.25
CA PRO A 184 -7.67 6.54 32.08
C PRO A 184 -8.86 7.34 31.52
N GLU A 185 -9.60 8.00 32.42
CA GLU A 185 -10.76 8.81 32.00
C GLU A 185 -10.36 10.14 31.33
N VAL A 186 -9.10 10.52 31.42
CA VAL A 186 -8.61 11.84 31.01
C VAL A 186 -7.86 11.76 29.67
N GLY A 187 -8.42 12.34 28.69
CA GLY A 187 -7.83 12.59 27.36
C GLY A 187 -8.89 13.27 26.49
N GLN A 188 -8.86 14.58 26.40
CA GLN A 188 -9.75 15.31 25.51
C GLN A 188 -8.96 15.85 24.33
N CYS A 189 -9.20 15.29 23.14
CA CYS A 189 -8.86 16.03 21.93
C CYS A 189 -9.83 17.20 21.80
N SER A 190 -9.32 18.39 21.54
CA SER A 190 -10.13 19.40 20.89
C SER A 190 -10.56 18.81 19.54
N ASN A 191 -11.86 18.66 19.33
CA ASN A 191 -12.42 18.22 18.07
C ASN A 191 -11.92 19.16 16.97
N SER A 192 -11.08 18.68 16.09
CA SER A 192 -10.78 19.27 14.78
C SER A 192 -11.22 18.30 13.71
#